data_9bd042444fb0444ac64238314ef925f2
#
_entry.id   9bd042444fb0444ac64238314ef925f2
#
_cell.length_a   1.000
_cell.length_b   1.000
_cell.length_c   1.000
_cell.angle_alpha   90.00
_cell.angle_beta   90.00
_cell.angle_gamma   90.00
#
_symmetry.space_group_name_H-M   'P 1'
#
loop_
_entity.id
_entity.type
_entity.pdbx_description
1 polymer ?
#
loop_
_entity_poly.entity_id
_entity_poly.type
_entity_poly.pdbx_seq_one_letter_code
_entity_poly.pdbx_strand_id
1 'polypeptide(L)'
;MSKGKFYMTTAIAYASGKPHIGNTYEAVLADSIARFKRKDGYDVFFQTGTDEHGQKIELKAAEAGVTPQEYVDKASAEIKRIWDLMGTSYDKFIRTTDPDHEKQVQKIFKRLYDQGDIYKGSYEGMYCTPCESFWTQSQLKDGKCPDCGREVKPAKEEAYFFRMSKYAQRLIDHINSHPEFIQPVSRKNEMMNNFLLPGLQDLCVSRTSFKWGIPVDFDEKHVVYVWLDALTNYITGIGYDAEGNSSEQYKKLWPADLHLIGKDIIRFHTIYWPIFLMALNEP
;
A
#
# COMPACT_ATOMS: atom_id res chain seq x y z
N MET A 1 16.11 -12.35 -28.87
CA MET A 1 15.51 -13.12 -27.76
C MET A 1 15.24 -12.15 -26.61
N SER A 2 14.12 -12.30 -25.91
CA SER A 2 13.82 -11.46 -24.73
C SER A 2 14.85 -11.73 -23.62
N LYS A 3 15.25 -10.67 -22.88
CA LYS A 3 16.13 -10.76 -21.70
C LYS A 3 15.40 -11.28 -20.44
N GLY A 4 14.12 -11.59 -20.55
CA GLY A 4 13.25 -12.01 -19.45
C GLY A 4 12.18 -10.99 -19.14
N LYS A 5 11.39 -11.26 -18.09
CA LYS A 5 10.36 -10.34 -17.60
C LYS A 5 10.98 -9.15 -16.86
N PHE A 6 10.26 -8.05 -16.82
CA PHE A 6 10.55 -6.92 -15.94
C PHE A 6 9.23 -6.33 -15.44
N TYR A 7 8.81 -6.75 -14.26
CA TYR A 7 7.61 -6.21 -13.61
C TYR A 7 7.97 -5.02 -12.72
N MET A 8 7.40 -3.89 -13.02
CA MET A 8 7.62 -2.67 -12.25
C MET A 8 6.32 -1.96 -11.90
N THR A 9 6.34 -1.23 -10.79
CA THR A 9 5.21 -0.46 -10.32
C THR A 9 5.62 0.93 -9.85
N THR A 10 4.69 1.88 -9.87
CA THR A 10 4.72 3.06 -9.01
C THR A 10 3.92 2.79 -7.73
N ALA A 11 4.00 3.69 -6.75
CA ALA A 11 2.91 3.81 -5.79
C ALA A 11 1.60 4.14 -6.53
N ILE A 12 0.47 3.68 -5.98
CA ILE A 12 -0.85 4.07 -6.48
C ILE A 12 -1.26 5.40 -5.87
N ALA A 13 -1.81 6.31 -6.69
CA ALA A 13 -2.11 7.67 -6.27
C ALA A 13 -3.37 7.72 -5.40
N TYR A 14 -3.30 8.38 -4.23
CA TYR A 14 -4.46 8.52 -3.36
C TYR A 14 -5.51 9.44 -3.98
N ALA A 15 -6.69 8.91 -4.28
CA ALA A 15 -7.77 9.57 -5.02
C ALA A 15 -8.50 10.67 -4.20
N SER A 16 -7.80 11.34 -3.28
CA SER A 16 -8.36 12.39 -2.43
C SER A 16 -8.33 13.78 -3.06
N GLY A 17 -7.87 13.92 -4.29
CA GLY A 17 -7.79 15.18 -5.03
C GLY A 17 -6.99 15.04 -6.31
N LYS A 18 -6.74 16.18 -6.97
CA LYS A 18 -5.91 16.23 -8.17
C LYS A 18 -4.45 15.88 -7.83
N PRO A 19 -3.76 15.10 -8.69
CA PRO A 19 -2.35 14.82 -8.50
C PRO A 19 -1.53 16.11 -8.57
N HIS A 20 -0.50 16.18 -7.73
CA HIS A 20 0.47 17.27 -7.76
C HIS A 20 1.71 16.87 -8.58
N ILE A 21 2.61 17.83 -8.80
CA ILE A 21 3.83 17.63 -9.62
C ILE A 21 4.70 16.45 -9.14
N GLY A 22 4.70 16.14 -7.83
CA GLY A 22 5.42 14.98 -7.30
C GLY A 22 4.88 13.64 -7.80
N ASN A 23 3.55 13.49 -7.88
CA ASN A 23 2.93 12.28 -8.43
C ASN A 23 3.23 12.14 -9.94
N THR A 24 3.15 13.25 -10.69
CA THR A 24 3.46 13.23 -12.11
C THR A 24 4.94 12.98 -12.39
N TYR A 25 5.84 13.50 -11.56
CA TYR A 25 7.28 13.22 -11.64
C TYR A 25 7.57 11.73 -11.47
N GLU A 26 6.95 11.06 -10.47
CA GLU A 26 7.10 9.62 -10.25
C GLU A 26 6.62 8.82 -11.46
N ALA A 27 5.45 9.17 -12.01
CA ALA A 27 4.90 8.48 -13.19
C ALA A 27 5.80 8.62 -14.43
N VAL A 28 6.33 9.83 -14.69
CA VAL A 28 7.26 10.07 -15.82
C VAL A 28 8.59 9.34 -15.62
N LEU A 29 9.12 9.33 -14.41
CA LEU A 29 10.35 8.60 -14.11
C LEU A 29 10.16 7.09 -14.32
N ALA A 30 9.05 6.53 -13.82
CA ALA A 30 8.71 5.12 -14.03
C ALA A 30 8.55 4.79 -15.52
N ASP A 31 7.84 5.63 -16.28
CA ASP A 31 7.67 5.46 -17.72
C ASP A 31 9.01 5.49 -18.48
N SER A 32 9.92 6.37 -18.07
CA SER A 32 11.27 6.42 -18.66
C SER A 32 12.03 5.11 -18.44
N ILE A 33 11.93 4.51 -17.26
CA ILE A 33 12.53 3.22 -16.93
C ILE A 33 11.86 2.10 -17.74
N ALA A 34 10.53 2.09 -17.81
CA ALA A 34 9.77 1.09 -18.58
C ALA A 34 10.16 1.09 -20.05
N ARG A 35 10.22 2.29 -20.69
CA ARG A 35 10.64 2.46 -22.09
C ARG A 35 12.07 2.03 -22.31
N PHE A 36 12.99 2.39 -21.41
CA PHE A 36 14.38 1.96 -21.49
C PHE A 36 14.48 0.44 -21.45
N LYS A 37 13.81 -0.22 -20.50
CA LYS A 37 13.82 -1.68 -20.35
C LYS A 37 13.20 -2.39 -21.55
N ARG A 38 12.10 -1.88 -22.12
CA ARG A 38 11.52 -2.40 -23.37
C ARG A 38 12.52 -2.30 -24.53
N LYS A 39 13.19 -1.15 -24.68
CA LYS A 39 14.22 -0.96 -25.71
C LYS A 39 15.44 -1.85 -25.48
N ASP A 40 15.77 -2.14 -24.24
CA ASP A 40 16.87 -3.04 -23.85
C ASP A 40 16.50 -4.53 -24.03
N GLY A 41 15.28 -4.85 -24.43
CA GLY A 41 14.85 -6.19 -24.80
C GLY A 41 14.16 -6.99 -23.69
N TYR A 42 13.73 -6.36 -22.61
CA TYR A 42 12.89 -7.00 -21.59
C TYR A 42 11.40 -7.02 -21.98
N ASP A 43 10.70 -8.05 -21.52
CA ASP A 43 9.23 -8.11 -21.52
C ASP A 43 8.71 -7.36 -20.30
N VAL A 44 8.43 -6.06 -20.47
CA VAL A 44 8.09 -5.15 -19.38
C VAL A 44 6.59 -5.17 -19.13
N PHE A 45 6.21 -5.31 -17.86
CA PHE A 45 4.86 -5.00 -17.38
C PHE A 45 4.94 -3.87 -16.35
N PHE A 46 4.32 -2.75 -16.65
CA PHE A 46 4.29 -1.56 -15.82
C PHE A 46 2.88 -1.32 -15.24
N GLN A 47 2.75 -1.40 -13.92
CA GLN A 47 1.51 -1.15 -13.21
C GLN A 47 1.56 0.16 -12.43
N THR A 48 0.48 0.91 -12.51
CA THR A 48 0.16 2.09 -11.68
C THR A 48 -1.33 2.05 -11.32
N GLY A 49 -1.85 3.05 -10.62
CA GLY A 49 -3.27 3.07 -10.28
C GLY A 49 -3.66 4.10 -9.24
N THR A 50 -4.81 3.86 -8.61
CA THR A 50 -5.38 4.73 -7.59
C THR A 50 -5.75 3.96 -6.32
N ASP A 51 -5.41 4.56 -5.17
CA ASP A 51 -5.86 4.18 -3.83
C ASP A 51 -7.12 4.99 -3.51
N GLU A 52 -8.23 4.30 -3.25
CA GLU A 52 -9.57 4.90 -3.30
C GLU A 52 -10.39 4.74 -2.02
N HIS A 53 -9.86 4.11 -0.97
CA HIS A 53 -10.54 3.91 0.30
C HIS A 53 -10.04 4.84 1.41
N GLY A 54 -10.77 4.87 2.54
CA GLY A 54 -10.36 5.56 3.75
C GLY A 54 -11.25 6.75 4.14
N GLN A 55 -11.09 7.15 5.39
CA GLN A 55 -11.90 8.21 6.03
C GLN A 55 -11.82 9.54 5.30
N LYS A 56 -10.65 9.90 4.79
CA LYS A 56 -10.45 11.18 4.10
C LYS A 56 -11.29 11.29 2.82
N ILE A 57 -11.46 10.18 2.09
CA ILE A 57 -12.31 10.13 0.90
C ILE A 57 -13.78 10.20 1.30
N GLU A 58 -14.21 9.45 2.32
CA GLU A 58 -15.58 9.53 2.84
C GLU A 58 -15.97 10.96 3.22
N LEU A 59 -15.09 11.68 3.95
CA LEU A 59 -15.31 13.08 4.32
C LEU A 59 -15.39 14.00 3.10
N LYS A 60 -14.50 13.83 2.12
CA LYS A 60 -14.51 14.69 0.91
C LYS A 60 -15.72 14.42 0.01
N ALA A 61 -16.17 13.19 -0.08
CA ALA A 61 -17.39 12.85 -0.80
C ALA A 61 -18.61 13.51 -0.14
N ALA A 62 -18.70 13.45 1.20
CA ALA A 62 -19.75 14.11 1.98
C ALA A 62 -19.72 15.65 1.77
N GLU A 63 -18.53 16.26 1.81
CA GLU A 63 -18.36 17.70 1.54
C GLU A 63 -18.80 18.07 0.11
N ALA A 64 -18.59 17.18 -0.86
CA ALA A 64 -18.99 17.36 -2.25
C ALA A 64 -20.47 17.02 -2.52
N GLY A 65 -21.19 16.46 -1.54
CA GLY A 65 -22.59 16.06 -1.68
C GLY A 65 -22.83 14.87 -2.62
N VAL A 66 -21.82 13.97 -2.74
CA VAL A 66 -21.87 12.76 -3.59
C VAL A 66 -21.53 11.53 -2.77
N THR A 67 -21.78 10.35 -3.32
CA THR A 67 -21.32 9.11 -2.72
C THR A 67 -19.79 8.97 -2.81
N PRO A 68 -19.14 8.23 -1.89
CA PRO A 68 -17.70 7.96 -2.01
C PRO A 68 -17.30 7.32 -3.34
N GLN A 69 -18.12 6.40 -3.88
CA GLN A 69 -17.88 5.78 -5.18
C GLN A 69 -17.89 6.81 -6.33
N GLU A 70 -18.89 7.67 -6.39
CA GLU A 70 -18.95 8.75 -7.40
C GLU A 70 -17.77 9.70 -7.29
N TYR A 71 -17.33 9.98 -6.05
CA TYR A 71 -16.17 10.82 -5.81
C TYR A 71 -14.88 10.21 -6.37
N VAL A 72 -14.60 8.93 -6.04
CA VAL A 72 -13.38 8.26 -6.51
C VAL A 72 -13.42 7.93 -7.99
N ASP A 73 -14.57 7.63 -8.57
CA ASP A 73 -14.72 7.44 -10.02
C ASP A 73 -14.27 8.69 -10.79
N LYS A 74 -14.67 9.85 -10.32
CA LYS A 74 -14.26 11.14 -10.92
C LYS A 74 -12.78 11.43 -10.67
N ALA A 75 -12.29 11.21 -9.46
CA ALA A 75 -10.90 11.48 -9.10
C ALA A 75 -9.94 10.53 -9.85
N SER A 76 -10.24 9.24 -9.91
CA SER A 76 -9.47 8.22 -10.62
C SER A 76 -9.43 8.49 -12.13
N ALA A 77 -10.58 8.82 -12.72
CA ALA A 77 -10.65 9.20 -14.13
C ALA A 77 -9.76 10.41 -14.45
N GLU A 78 -9.73 11.43 -13.58
CA GLU A 78 -8.88 12.60 -13.77
C GLU A 78 -7.39 12.27 -13.61
N ILE A 79 -7.01 11.44 -12.64
CA ILE A 79 -5.63 10.96 -12.46
C ILE A 79 -5.20 10.19 -13.71
N LYS A 80 -6.01 9.22 -14.15
CA LYS A 80 -5.75 8.44 -15.36
C LYS A 80 -5.59 9.32 -16.59
N ARG A 81 -6.48 10.29 -16.77
CA ARG A 81 -6.42 11.27 -17.87
C ARG A 81 -5.09 12.04 -17.89
N ILE A 82 -4.57 12.41 -16.71
CA ILE A 82 -3.29 13.10 -16.60
C ILE A 82 -2.13 12.17 -16.99
N TRP A 83 -2.14 10.89 -16.54
CA TRP A 83 -1.13 9.88 -16.94
C TRP A 83 -1.16 9.66 -18.46
N ASP A 84 -2.37 9.54 -19.04
CA ASP A 84 -2.55 9.38 -20.49
C ASP A 84 -2.06 10.63 -21.27
N LEU A 85 -2.34 11.84 -20.75
CA LEU A 85 -1.87 13.11 -21.35
C LEU A 85 -0.34 13.21 -21.37
N MET A 86 0.34 12.66 -20.34
CA MET A 86 1.81 12.59 -20.29
C MET A 86 2.38 11.47 -21.17
N GLY A 87 1.55 10.66 -21.80
CA GLY A 87 1.94 9.54 -22.62
C GLY A 87 2.56 8.38 -21.81
N THR A 88 2.20 8.22 -20.54
CA THR A 88 2.69 7.15 -19.68
C THR A 88 2.29 5.78 -20.23
N SER A 89 3.27 4.90 -20.45
CA SER A 89 3.10 3.61 -21.13
C SER A 89 2.84 2.45 -20.16
N TYR A 90 1.99 2.66 -19.13
CA TYR A 90 1.59 1.60 -18.22
C TYR A 90 0.76 0.54 -18.95
N ASP A 91 0.90 -0.72 -18.50
CA ASP A 91 0.14 -1.87 -19.01
C ASP A 91 -1.13 -2.12 -18.18
N LYS A 92 -1.10 -1.74 -16.89
CA LYS A 92 -2.24 -1.85 -15.96
C LYS A 92 -2.41 -0.57 -15.16
N PHE A 93 -3.65 -0.07 -15.14
CA PHE A 93 -4.10 0.93 -14.20
C PHE A 93 -5.09 0.27 -13.25
N ILE A 94 -4.67 -0.04 -12.01
CA ILE A 94 -5.50 -0.71 -11.01
C ILE A 94 -6.21 0.32 -10.14
N ARG A 95 -7.42 0.01 -9.71
CA ARG A 95 -8.17 0.74 -8.71
C ARG A 95 -8.38 -0.14 -7.49
N THR A 96 -8.25 0.38 -6.29
CA THR A 96 -8.53 -0.44 -5.09
C THR A 96 -10.02 -0.72 -4.91
N THR A 97 -10.90 -0.03 -5.66
CA THR A 97 -12.33 -0.33 -5.80
C THR A 97 -12.64 -1.35 -6.90
N ASP A 98 -11.65 -1.92 -7.59
CA ASP A 98 -11.89 -3.02 -8.52
C ASP A 98 -12.42 -4.25 -7.73
N PRO A 99 -13.56 -4.86 -8.11
CA PRO A 99 -14.19 -5.94 -7.33
C PRO A 99 -13.27 -7.15 -7.10
N ASP A 100 -12.42 -7.47 -8.06
CA ASP A 100 -11.47 -8.58 -7.92
C ASP A 100 -10.41 -8.26 -6.87
N HIS A 101 -9.96 -7.00 -6.81
CA HIS A 101 -9.02 -6.55 -5.78
C HIS A 101 -9.66 -6.63 -4.39
N GLU A 102 -10.83 -6.04 -4.20
CA GLU A 102 -11.55 -6.06 -2.91
C GLU A 102 -11.75 -7.49 -2.39
N LYS A 103 -12.20 -8.39 -3.28
CA LYS A 103 -12.38 -9.79 -2.95
C LYS A 103 -11.08 -10.48 -2.51
N GLN A 104 -9.97 -10.20 -3.17
CA GLN A 104 -8.68 -10.76 -2.78
C GLN A 104 -8.18 -10.19 -1.46
N VAL A 105 -8.37 -8.90 -1.19
CA VAL A 105 -8.04 -8.27 0.10
C VAL A 105 -8.82 -8.93 1.23
N GLN A 106 -10.12 -9.20 1.06
CA GLN A 106 -10.93 -9.93 2.05
C GLN A 106 -10.37 -11.33 2.33
N LYS A 107 -10.04 -12.09 1.29
CA LYS A 107 -9.42 -13.41 1.42
C LYS A 107 -8.05 -13.37 2.11
N ILE A 108 -7.21 -12.39 1.75
CA ILE A 108 -5.91 -12.16 2.39
C ILE A 108 -6.09 -11.86 3.88
N PHE A 109 -7.00 -10.95 4.24
CA PHE A 109 -7.30 -10.63 5.62
C PHE A 109 -7.76 -11.84 6.40
N LYS A 110 -8.69 -12.61 5.85
CA LYS A 110 -9.20 -13.86 6.46
C LYS A 110 -8.09 -14.88 6.65
N ARG A 111 -7.26 -15.12 5.65
CA ARG A 111 -6.11 -16.04 5.72
C ARG A 111 -5.14 -15.64 6.83
N LEU A 112 -4.76 -14.35 6.90
CA LEU A 112 -3.88 -13.84 7.95
C LEU A 112 -4.50 -13.95 9.35
N TYR A 113 -5.82 -13.80 9.46
CA TYR A 113 -6.56 -14.01 10.70
C TYR A 113 -6.58 -15.49 11.11
N ASP A 114 -6.92 -16.39 10.20
CA ASP A 114 -7.02 -17.84 10.48
C ASP A 114 -5.66 -18.45 10.88
N GLN A 115 -4.57 -17.94 10.35
CA GLN A 115 -3.21 -18.38 10.73
C GLN A 115 -2.68 -17.70 12.00
N GLY A 116 -3.45 -16.78 12.61
CA GLY A 116 -3.12 -16.10 13.86
C GLY A 116 -2.14 -14.94 13.72
N ASP A 117 -1.87 -14.47 12.52
CA ASP A 117 -1.07 -13.26 12.27
C ASP A 117 -1.88 -11.98 12.45
N ILE A 118 -3.20 -12.06 12.29
CA ILE A 118 -4.13 -11.00 12.68
C ILE A 118 -4.91 -11.46 13.92
N TYR A 119 -5.07 -10.56 14.89
CA TYR A 119 -5.83 -10.78 16.10
C TYR A 119 -6.67 -9.56 16.48
N LYS A 120 -7.78 -9.77 17.18
CA LYS A 120 -8.67 -8.72 17.64
C LYS A 120 -8.18 -8.14 18.96
N GLY A 121 -8.20 -6.82 19.07
CA GLY A 121 -7.78 -6.09 20.25
C GLY A 121 -8.50 -4.74 20.35
N SER A 122 -8.08 -3.89 21.29
CA SER A 122 -8.53 -2.51 21.36
C SER A 122 -7.34 -1.58 21.16
N TYR A 123 -7.53 -0.56 20.33
CA TYR A 123 -6.57 0.50 20.16
C TYR A 123 -6.94 1.70 21.04
N GLU A 124 -5.97 2.22 21.74
CA GLU A 124 -6.08 3.49 22.44
C GLU A 124 -4.81 4.31 22.17
N GLY A 125 -4.95 5.46 21.53
CA GLY A 125 -3.81 6.29 21.14
C GLY A 125 -4.22 7.54 20.40
N MET A 126 -3.27 8.12 19.68
CA MET A 126 -3.45 9.38 18.95
C MET A 126 -3.51 9.10 17.44
N TYR A 127 -4.59 9.50 16.79
CA TYR A 127 -4.82 9.29 15.38
C TYR A 127 -4.60 10.56 14.56
N CYS A 128 -3.82 10.43 13.48
CA CYS A 128 -3.63 11.45 12.47
C CYS A 128 -4.51 11.16 11.26
N THR A 129 -5.63 11.89 11.11
CA THR A 129 -6.54 11.71 9.97
C THR A 129 -5.88 11.95 8.60
N PRO A 130 -5.01 12.98 8.41
CA PRO A 130 -4.38 13.21 7.13
C PRO A 130 -3.39 12.13 6.66
N CYS A 131 -2.71 11.46 7.62
CA CYS A 131 -1.77 10.37 7.33
C CYS A 131 -2.41 9.00 7.49
N GLU A 132 -3.65 8.96 8.01
CA GLU A 132 -4.34 7.73 8.40
C GLU A 132 -3.47 6.80 9.26
N SER A 133 -2.74 7.40 10.22
CA SER A 133 -1.74 6.71 11.05
C SER A 133 -2.03 6.89 12.52
N PHE A 134 -1.81 5.81 13.28
CA PHE A 134 -1.86 5.82 14.73
C PHE A 134 -0.49 6.03 15.35
N TRP A 135 -0.48 6.72 16.49
CA TRP A 135 0.72 7.04 17.26
C TRP A 135 0.48 6.85 18.74
N THR A 136 1.45 6.32 19.43
CA THR A 136 1.46 6.41 20.91
C THR A 136 1.83 7.84 21.32
N GLN A 137 1.47 8.23 22.53
CA GLN A 137 1.81 9.55 23.05
C GLN A 137 3.33 9.83 23.00
N SER A 138 4.14 8.80 23.23
CA SER A 138 5.61 8.91 23.21
C SER A 138 6.20 9.07 21.81
N GLN A 139 5.46 8.72 20.76
CA GLN A 139 5.92 8.84 19.37
C GLN A 139 5.62 10.22 18.76
N LEU A 140 4.78 11.01 19.42
CA LEU A 140 4.45 12.36 18.95
C LEU A 140 5.68 13.29 19.03
N LYS A 141 5.80 14.19 18.07
CA LYS A 141 6.77 15.29 18.07
C LYS A 141 6.01 16.58 18.43
N ASP A 142 6.32 17.14 19.57
CA ASP A 142 5.64 18.35 20.10
C ASP A 142 4.10 18.20 20.15
N GLY A 143 3.63 17.01 20.51
CA GLY A 143 2.20 16.68 20.56
C GLY A 143 1.52 16.50 19.19
N LYS A 144 2.30 16.46 18.09
CA LYS A 144 1.81 16.36 16.71
C LYS A 144 2.28 15.08 16.03
N CYS A 145 1.65 14.79 14.89
CA CYS A 145 2.02 13.66 14.05
C CYS A 145 3.50 13.75 13.61
N PRO A 146 4.32 12.73 13.87
CA PRO A 146 5.74 12.78 13.53
C PRO A 146 6.00 12.76 12.01
N ASP A 147 5.03 12.24 11.20
CA ASP A 147 5.18 12.15 9.75
C ASP A 147 4.82 13.47 9.04
N CYS A 148 3.74 14.14 9.45
CA CYS A 148 3.24 15.31 8.72
C CYS A 148 3.17 16.61 9.56
N GLY A 149 3.47 16.56 10.86
CA GLY A 149 3.45 17.71 11.77
C GLY A 149 2.07 18.26 12.10
N ARG A 150 0.98 17.58 11.68
CA ARG A 150 -0.40 18.03 11.93
C ARG A 150 -0.91 17.53 13.27
N GLU A 151 -2.01 18.14 13.74
CA GLU A 151 -2.68 17.74 14.98
C GLU A 151 -3.19 16.30 14.89
N VAL A 152 -3.14 15.61 16.02
CA VAL A 152 -3.66 14.26 16.21
C VAL A 152 -4.80 14.30 17.24
N LYS A 153 -5.72 13.35 17.15
CA LYS A 153 -6.88 13.25 18.04
C LYS A 153 -6.81 11.95 18.83
N PRO A 154 -7.21 11.95 20.13
CA PRO A 154 -7.39 10.70 20.87
C PRO A 154 -8.38 9.81 20.14
N ALA A 155 -8.04 8.54 19.99
CA ALA A 155 -8.90 7.52 19.39
C ALA A 155 -8.82 6.26 20.26
N LYS A 156 -9.99 5.69 20.54
CA LYS A 156 -10.15 4.40 21.18
C LYS A 156 -11.21 3.63 20.44
N GLU A 157 -10.81 2.53 19.84
CA GLU A 157 -11.73 1.67 19.11
C GLU A 157 -11.28 0.21 19.17
N GLU A 158 -12.22 -0.71 19.01
CA GLU A 158 -11.93 -2.10 18.74
C GLU A 158 -11.34 -2.20 17.35
N ALA A 159 -10.26 -2.97 17.20
CA ALA A 159 -9.58 -3.12 15.94
C ALA A 159 -8.89 -4.48 15.82
N TYR A 160 -8.57 -4.87 14.60
CA TYR A 160 -7.69 -5.99 14.31
C TYR A 160 -6.25 -5.49 14.17
N PHE A 161 -5.32 -6.29 14.69
CA PHE A 161 -3.88 -6.00 14.67
C PHE A 161 -3.13 -7.11 13.95
N PHE A 162 -2.19 -6.72 13.10
CA PHE A 162 -1.27 -7.65 12.45
C PHE A 162 0.06 -7.69 13.22
N ARG A 163 0.57 -8.91 13.47
CA ARG A 163 1.79 -9.19 14.26
C ARG A 163 3.07 -8.85 13.48
N MET A 164 3.34 -7.56 13.27
CA MET A 164 4.56 -7.09 12.61
C MET A 164 5.83 -7.58 13.29
N SER A 165 5.81 -7.57 14.63
CA SER A 165 6.95 -7.98 15.48
C SER A 165 7.42 -9.40 15.21
N LYS A 166 6.51 -10.33 14.85
CA LYS A 166 6.81 -11.72 14.49
C LYS A 166 7.79 -11.86 13.32
N TYR A 167 7.77 -10.90 12.40
CA TYR A 167 8.51 -10.94 11.14
C TYR A 167 9.72 -10.00 11.12
N ALA A 168 9.92 -9.16 12.13
CA ALA A 168 10.93 -8.12 12.16
C ALA A 168 12.35 -8.66 11.92
N GLN A 169 12.75 -9.73 12.61
CA GLN A 169 14.09 -10.31 12.44
C GLN A 169 14.28 -10.88 11.03
N ARG A 170 13.27 -11.59 10.50
CA ARG A 170 13.32 -12.13 9.12
C ARG A 170 13.52 -11.03 8.09
N LEU A 171 12.86 -9.89 8.27
CA LEU A 171 13.03 -8.74 7.38
C LEU A 171 14.42 -8.11 7.51
N ILE A 172 14.94 -7.96 8.74
CA ILE A 172 16.31 -7.47 8.98
C ILE A 172 17.34 -8.36 8.28
N ASP A 173 17.20 -9.67 8.40
CA ASP A 173 18.09 -10.64 7.77
C ASP A 173 18.02 -10.54 6.23
N HIS A 174 16.79 -10.41 5.69
CA HIS A 174 16.59 -10.22 4.26
C HIS A 174 17.26 -8.94 3.74
N ILE A 175 17.04 -7.80 4.40
CA ILE A 175 17.66 -6.52 4.01
C ILE A 175 19.19 -6.57 4.08
N ASN A 176 19.74 -7.29 5.05
CA ASN A 176 21.19 -7.41 5.20
C ASN A 176 21.81 -8.33 4.14
N SER A 177 21.11 -9.39 3.75
CA SER A 177 21.57 -10.32 2.70
C SER A 177 21.33 -9.84 1.27
N HIS A 178 20.47 -8.82 1.08
CA HIS A 178 20.10 -8.25 -0.22
C HIS A 178 20.35 -6.72 -0.21
N PRO A 179 21.61 -6.28 -0.40
CA PRO A 179 21.96 -4.85 -0.30
C PRO A 179 21.27 -3.98 -1.35
N GLU A 180 20.79 -4.57 -2.45
CA GLU A 180 20.03 -3.92 -3.53
C GLU A 180 18.56 -3.70 -3.20
N PHE A 181 18.02 -4.36 -2.18
CA PHE A 181 16.57 -4.38 -1.88
C PHE A 181 16.00 -2.98 -1.59
N ILE A 182 16.75 -2.13 -0.88
CA ILE A 182 16.33 -0.75 -0.60
C ILE A 182 17.39 0.22 -1.13
N GLN A 183 17.01 1.04 -2.11
CA GLN A 183 17.86 2.04 -2.72
C GLN A 183 17.27 3.45 -2.60
N PRO A 184 18.11 4.50 -2.43
CA PRO A 184 19.54 4.46 -2.15
C PRO A 184 19.86 3.97 -0.72
N VAL A 185 21.10 3.63 -0.45
CA VAL A 185 21.59 3.11 0.85
C VAL A 185 21.18 3.99 2.03
N SER A 186 21.09 5.31 1.84
CA SER A 186 20.62 6.24 2.87
C SER A 186 19.20 5.91 3.34
N ARG A 187 18.31 5.44 2.45
CA ARG A 187 16.95 5.01 2.79
C ARG A 187 16.95 3.67 3.53
N LYS A 188 17.81 2.73 3.11
CA LYS A 188 18.04 1.49 3.87
C LYS A 188 18.41 1.81 5.32
N ASN A 189 19.43 2.69 5.51
CA ASN A 189 19.91 3.04 6.84
C ASN A 189 18.83 3.73 7.68
N GLU A 190 18.01 4.60 7.08
CA GLU A 190 16.88 5.26 7.75
C GLU A 190 15.85 4.23 8.22
N MET A 191 15.45 3.29 7.39
CA MET A 191 14.48 2.25 7.75
C MET A 191 15.00 1.31 8.83
N MET A 192 16.26 0.89 8.72
CA MET A 192 16.91 0.05 9.71
C MET A 192 16.99 0.74 11.08
N ASN A 193 17.56 1.95 11.13
CA ASN A 193 17.87 2.61 12.39
C ASN A 193 16.65 3.20 13.10
N ASN A 194 15.68 3.73 12.33
CA ASN A 194 14.54 4.43 12.92
C ASN A 194 13.35 3.52 13.22
N PHE A 195 13.24 2.37 12.55
CA PHE A 195 12.05 1.53 12.64
C PHE A 195 12.35 0.07 13.00
N LEU A 196 13.30 -0.59 12.34
CA LEU A 196 13.50 -2.01 12.51
C LEU A 196 14.32 -2.35 13.77
N LEU A 197 15.47 -1.70 13.96
CA LEU A 197 16.34 -1.98 15.11
C LEU A 197 15.73 -1.57 16.46
N PRO A 198 14.93 -0.47 16.57
CA PRO A 198 14.20 -0.18 17.80
C PRO A 198 13.10 -1.18 18.14
N GLY A 199 12.70 -2.03 17.18
CA GLY A 199 11.63 -3.01 17.31
C GLY A 199 10.30 -2.52 16.69
N LEU A 200 9.63 -3.42 15.98
CA LEU A 200 8.32 -3.15 15.38
C LEU A 200 7.19 -3.42 16.36
N GLN A 201 6.23 -2.51 16.39
CA GLN A 201 4.95 -2.71 17.04
C GLN A 201 3.96 -3.34 16.06
N ASP A 202 2.96 -4.05 16.59
CA ASP A 202 1.90 -4.64 15.78
C ASP A 202 1.08 -3.53 15.12
N LEU A 203 0.67 -3.77 13.89
CA LEU A 203 -0.01 -2.80 13.05
C LEU A 203 -1.52 -2.95 13.17
N CYS A 204 -2.23 -1.86 13.47
CA CYS A 204 -3.68 -1.83 13.34
C CYS A 204 -4.08 -1.98 11.86
N VAL A 205 -4.87 -3.01 11.54
CA VAL A 205 -5.24 -3.36 10.15
C VAL A 205 -6.73 -3.32 9.89
N SER A 206 -7.53 -2.78 10.81
CA SER A 206 -8.95 -2.50 10.57
C SER A 206 -9.42 -1.24 11.28
N ARG A 207 -10.55 -0.71 10.85
CA ARG A 207 -11.19 0.47 11.42
C ARG A 207 -12.70 0.28 11.56
N THR A 208 -13.29 0.93 12.56
CA THR A 208 -14.75 0.99 12.79
C THR A 208 -15.30 2.42 12.72
N SER A 209 -14.42 3.41 12.69
CA SER A 209 -14.79 4.84 12.78
C SER A 209 -15.29 5.44 11.46
N PHE A 210 -15.18 4.72 10.34
CA PHE A 210 -15.73 5.09 9.03
C PHE A 210 -16.16 3.83 8.28
N LYS A 211 -16.90 4.00 7.17
CA LYS A 211 -17.47 2.88 6.41
C LYS A 211 -16.92 2.71 5.02
N TRP A 212 -16.29 3.74 4.46
CA TRP A 212 -15.72 3.68 3.12
C TRP A 212 -14.38 2.93 3.11
N GLY A 213 -14.45 1.64 2.88
CA GLY A 213 -13.33 0.70 2.83
C GLY A 213 -13.84 -0.70 2.55
N ILE A 214 -12.93 -1.65 2.37
CA ILE A 214 -13.25 -3.05 2.11
C ILE A 214 -13.78 -3.68 3.41
N PRO A 215 -15.02 -4.20 3.47
CA PRO A 215 -15.55 -4.81 4.68
C PRO A 215 -14.76 -6.08 5.06
N VAL A 216 -14.55 -6.30 6.35
CA VAL A 216 -14.09 -7.59 6.86
C VAL A 216 -15.28 -8.56 6.82
N ASP A 217 -15.24 -9.56 5.94
CA ASP A 217 -16.37 -10.42 5.60
C ASP A 217 -16.98 -11.20 6.78
N PHE A 218 -16.19 -11.53 7.80
CA PHE A 218 -16.62 -12.22 9.01
C PHE A 218 -16.91 -11.26 10.21
N ASP A 219 -16.71 -9.94 10.03
CA ASP A 219 -17.00 -8.90 11.03
C ASP A 219 -17.29 -7.55 10.35
N GLU A 220 -18.50 -7.41 9.82
CA GLU A 220 -18.94 -6.25 9.01
C GLU A 220 -18.88 -4.89 9.70
N LYS A 221 -18.61 -4.86 11.02
CA LYS A 221 -18.39 -3.61 11.73
C LYS A 221 -17.05 -2.98 11.36
N HIS A 222 -16.12 -3.79 10.87
CA HIS A 222 -14.77 -3.38 10.52
C HIS A 222 -14.61 -3.25 9.01
N VAL A 223 -13.85 -2.24 8.60
CA VAL A 223 -13.27 -2.14 7.26
C VAL A 223 -11.77 -2.36 7.33
N VAL A 224 -11.20 -2.94 6.29
CA VAL A 224 -9.76 -3.18 6.18
C VAL A 224 -9.02 -1.85 6.15
N TYR A 225 -7.92 -1.77 6.90
CA TYR A 225 -7.08 -0.58 6.95
C TYR A 225 -6.35 -0.35 5.63
N VAL A 226 -6.28 0.92 5.23
CA VAL A 226 -5.81 1.38 3.94
C VAL A 226 -4.47 0.77 3.48
N TRP A 227 -3.51 0.56 4.36
CA TRP A 227 -2.20 0.04 3.95
C TRP A 227 -2.20 -1.46 3.63
N LEU A 228 -3.04 -2.27 4.26
CA LEU A 228 -3.19 -3.67 3.84
C LEU A 228 -3.92 -3.75 2.51
N ASP A 229 -4.94 -2.92 2.31
CA ASP A 229 -5.65 -2.74 1.05
C ASP A 229 -4.70 -2.24 -0.04
N ALA A 230 -4.15 -1.03 0.13
CA ALA A 230 -3.33 -0.38 -0.88
C ALA A 230 -2.11 -1.21 -1.32
N LEU A 231 -1.36 -1.83 -0.39
CA LEU A 231 -0.13 -2.54 -0.74
C LEU A 231 -0.38 -3.84 -1.51
N THR A 232 -1.49 -4.52 -1.26
CA THR A 232 -1.82 -5.76 -1.98
C THR A 232 -2.18 -5.56 -3.45
N ASN A 233 -2.39 -4.30 -3.90
CA ASN A 233 -2.60 -4.01 -5.32
C ASN A 233 -1.50 -4.58 -6.21
N TYR A 234 -0.26 -4.61 -5.72
CA TYR A 234 0.91 -5.05 -6.49
C TYR A 234 0.84 -6.52 -6.93
N ILE A 235 0.10 -7.34 -6.22
CA ILE A 235 -0.13 -8.74 -6.58
C ILE A 235 -1.53 -8.96 -7.17
N THR A 236 -2.56 -8.31 -6.64
CA THR A 236 -3.93 -8.50 -7.14
C THR A 236 -4.09 -7.97 -8.56
N GLY A 237 -3.41 -6.87 -8.92
CA GLY A 237 -3.44 -6.29 -10.25
C GLY A 237 -2.87 -7.18 -11.36
N ILE A 238 -2.09 -8.20 -11.01
CA ILE A 238 -1.55 -9.20 -11.91
C ILE A 238 -2.18 -10.59 -11.72
N GLY A 239 -3.25 -10.68 -10.92
CA GLY A 239 -4.07 -11.89 -10.80
C GLY A 239 -3.64 -12.86 -9.71
N TYR A 240 -3.14 -12.36 -8.58
CA TYR A 240 -2.95 -13.14 -7.36
C TYR A 240 -4.28 -13.67 -6.82
N ASP A 241 -4.28 -14.91 -6.35
CA ASP A 241 -5.40 -15.50 -5.61
C ASP A 241 -4.90 -16.12 -4.29
N ALA A 242 -5.42 -15.62 -3.17
CA ALA A 242 -5.08 -16.07 -1.83
C ALA A 242 -5.42 -17.54 -1.55
N GLU A 243 -6.28 -18.18 -2.37
CA GLU A 243 -6.65 -19.60 -2.30
C GLU A 243 -5.73 -20.50 -3.16
N GLY A 244 -4.69 -19.92 -3.80
CA GLY A 244 -3.69 -20.67 -4.56
C GLY A 244 -4.01 -20.83 -6.05
N ASN A 245 -5.07 -20.21 -6.56
CA ASN A 245 -5.46 -20.27 -7.98
C ASN A 245 -4.98 -19.04 -8.75
N SER A 246 -3.82 -18.48 -8.39
CA SER A 246 -3.25 -17.32 -9.06
C SER A 246 -3.07 -17.53 -10.56
N SER A 247 -3.29 -16.45 -11.32
CA SER A 247 -3.25 -16.45 -12.78
C SER A 247 -1.86 -16.78 -13.35
N GLU A 248 -1.79 -17.17 -14.61
CA GLU A 248 -0.53 -17.34 -15.32
C GLU A 248 0.26 -16.03 -15.42
N GLN A 249 -0.43 -14.89 -15.47
CA GLN A 249 0.22 -13.59 -15.44
C GLN A 249 0.95 -13.35 -14.11
N TYR A 250 0.30 -13.65 -12.98
CA TYR A 250 0.94 -13.59 -11.66
C TYR A 250 2.19 -14.47 -11.60
N LYS A 251 2.07 -15.74 -11.98
CA LYS A 251 3.18 -16.71 -11.98
C LYS A 251 4.35 -16.27 -12.86
N LYS A 252 4.06 -15.60 -13.98
CA LYS A 252 5.06 -15.07 -14.90
C LYS A 252 5.75 -13.83 -14.36
N LEU A 253 5.02 -12.89 -13.75
CA LEU A 253 5.49 -11.55 -13.43
C LEU A 253 6.03 -11.41 -12.01
N TRP A 254 5.41 -12.11 -11.03
CA TRP A 254 5.86 -12.00 -9.64
C TRP A 254 7.14 -12.80 -9.38
N PRO A 255 8.08 -12.34 -8.53
CA PRO A 255 8.09 -11.04 -7.81
C PRO A 255 8.40 -9.85 -8.73
N ALA A 256 8.05 -8.65 -8.26
CA ALA A 256 8.38 -7.42 -8.96
C ALA A 256 9.90 -7.17 -8.98
N ASP A 257 10.38 -6.64 -10.11
CA ASP A 257 11.78 -6.24 -10.27
C ASP A 257 12.05 -4.84 -9.73
N LEU A 258 11.01 -3.98 -9.67
CA LEU A 258 11.12 -2.61 -9.19
C LEU A 258 9.79 -2.08 -8.64
N HIS A 259 9.80 -1.60 -7.41
CA HIS A 259 8.80 -0.67 -6.90
C HIS A 259 9.43 0.73 -6.83
N LEU A 260 8.97 1.66 -7.66
CA LEU A 260 9.40 3.06 -7.63
C LEU A 260 8.51 3.83 -6.67
N ILE A 261 9.09 4.31 -5.57
CA ILE A 261 8.31 4.79 -4.41
C ILE A 261 8.86 6.13 -3.91
N GLY A 262 7.96 7.09 -3.72
CA GLY A 262 8.28 8.35 -3.05
C GLY A 262 8.74 8.15 -1.60
N LYS A 263 9.67 8.97 -1.13
CA LYS A 263 10.27 8.83 0.22
C LYS A 263 9.25 8.89 1.35
N ASP A 264 8.13 9.57 1.16
CA ASP A 264 7.12 9.82 2.21
C ASP A 264 6.36 8.53 2.59
N ILE A 265 6.34 7.55 1.70
CA ILE A 265 5.68 6.27 1.90
C ILE A 265 6.65 5.07 1.82
N ILE A 266 7.96 5.33 1.85
CA ILE A 266 8.97 4.28 1.75
C ILE A 266 8.87 3.26 2.89
N ARG A 267 8.53 3.70 4.12
CA ARG A 267 8.35 2.83 5.28
C ARG A 267 7.31 1.73 5.02
N PHE A 268 6.19 2.09 4.42
CA PHE A 268 5.12 1.14 4.13
C PHE A 268 5.53 0.11 3.08
N HIS A 269 6.32 0.51 2.10
CA HIS A 269 6.77 -0.35 1.00
C HIS A 269 7.99 -1.22 1.34
N THR A 270 8.83 -0.77 2.28
CA THR A 270 10.05 -1.49 2.63
C THR A 270 9.95 -2.26 3.96
N ILE A 271 8.90 -1.99 4.75
CA ILE A 271 8.65 -2.69 6.02
C ILE A 271 7.32 -3.44 5.97
N TYR A 272 6.18 -2.74 5.75
CA TYR A 272 4.86 -3.40 5.83
C TYR A 272 4.68 -4.39 4.69
N TRP A 273 4.93 -3.96 3.45
CA TRP A 273 4.73 -4.80 2.28
C TRP A 273 5.54 -6.11 2.31
N PRO A 274 6.87 -6.10 2.51
CA PRO A 274 7.63 -7.34 2.63
C PRO A 274 7.14 -8.24 3.77
N ILE A 275 6.73 -7.66 4.90
CA ILE A 275 6.21 -8.45 6.02
C ILE A 275 4.87 -9.11 5.67
N PHE A 276 3.97 -8.42 4.95
CA PHE A 276 2.74 -9.05 4.46
C PHE A 276 3.03 -10.20 3.50
N LEU A 277 3.98 -10.04 2.59
CA LEU A 277 4.43 -11.10 1.69
C LEU A 277 5.02 -12.28 2.48
N MET A 278 5.86 -12.01 3.47
CA MET A 278 6.42 -13.05 4.34
C MET A 278 5.33 -13.85 5.08
N ALA A 279 4.26 -13.18 5.53
CA ALA A 279 3.14 -13.83 6.20
C ALA A 279 2.28 -14.65 5.23
N LEU A 280 2.19 -14.21 3.98
CA LEU A 280 1.51 -14.92 2.90
C LEU A 280 2.36 -16.04 2.28
N ASN A 281 3.63 -16.18 2.70
CA ASN A 281 4.63 -17.07 2.09
C ASN A 281 4.84 -16.79 0.59
N GLU A 282 4.73 -15.53 0.21
CA GLU A 282 5.04 -15.06 -1.14
C GLU A 282 6.50 -14.54 -1.20
N PRO A 283 7.16 -14.67 -2.38
CA PRO A 283 8.55 -14.23 -2.55
C PRO A 283 8.71 -12.71 -2.51
#